data_d205564f03bb12782dfa724b49d2f928
#
_entry.id   d205564f03bb12782dfa724b49d2f928
#
_cell.length_a   1.000
_cell.length_b   1.000
_cell.length_c   1.000
_cell.angle_alpha   90.00
_cell.angle_beta   90.00
_cell.angle_gamma   90.00
#
_symmetry.space_group_name_H-M   'P 1'
#
loop_
_entity.id
_entity.type
_entity.pdbx_description
1 polymer ?
#
loop_
_entity_poly.entity_id
_entity_poly.type
_entity_poly.pdbx_seq_one_letter_code
_entity_poly.pdbx_strand_id
1 'polypeptide(L)'
;MPVFEGSAVYTADEKDIQVALGLDNIDEKSAVPAGLMKAGNNVSVPIKYNGDFLIGLEGAHMNISGISGLATKTSYVMFLLKAIQHKCQDDVAIIVMNVKGDDLLHVHQPNEKITETQRQDWADLGVPCTPFEHVKYLYPYRQQKDKLYANTALPVEDLAEQFSQGKAANFVYTFEHDINKVDMLFANVDDPNYTIESILNYIDYGPEFRGDLSWANFKEVLKEFCSKGNGRKDNSSILIQSWQRFRRLINNSINDDIFVNAKSNKKEQHQVYLSDEVLNINGGEMMVVDIAGLTEQLQCLVFGDIIRSVYSLKHGDFDQEERTSAKPVPKKIIIFVDELNKYAPSTSSKNSPLLANLLDITERGRSEGVILFSAEQFRSAIHDRIKGNCGTNIYGHTNAIEVSRPDYKFVPSVYANMMTRLKKGDLIVHHPVFKTLLKIQFPFPSYNQGGSK
;
A
#
# COMPACT_ATOMS: atom_id res chain seq x y z
N MET A 1 -29.43 -15.37 28.23
CA MET A 1 -30.31 -16.12 29.17
C MET A 1 -29.55 -17.37 29.60
N PRO A 2 -29.65 -17.81 30.86
CA PRO A 2 -29.14 -19.11 31.25
C PRO A 2 -29.96 -20.20 30.55
N VAL A 3 -29.29 -21.27 30.10
CA VAL A 3 -29.95 -22.45 29.52
C VAL A 3 -30.42 -23.33 30.65
N PHE A 4 -31.66 -23.74 30.61
CA PHE A 4 -32.21 -24.64 31.66
C PHE A 4 -31.69 -26.06 31.45
N GLU A 5 -31.50 -26.76 32.57
CA GLU A 5 -31.14 -28.18 32.57
C GLU A 5 -32.22 -28.99 31.83
N GLY A 6 -31.80 -29.87 30.89
CA GLY A 6 -32.72 -30.64 30.06
C GLY A 6 -33.19 -29.93 28.77
N SER A 7 -32.72 -28.72 28.49
CA SER A 7 -32.98 -28.04 27.20
C SER A 7 -32.36 -28.83 26.07
N ALA A 8 -33.09 -29.00 24.96
CA ALA A 8 -32.57 -29.64 23.77
C ALA A 8 -31.51 -28.73 23.12
N VAL A 9 -30.40 -29.33 22.66
CA VAL A 9 -29.33 -28.64 21.94
C VAL A 9 -29.39 -29.07 20.47
N TYR A 10 -29.47 -28.07 19.60
CA TYR A 10 -29.50 -28.27 18.15
C TYR A 10 -28.22 -27.68 17.52
N THR A 11 -27.82 -28.21 16.38
CA THR A 11 -26.79 -27.59 15.55
C THR A 11 -27.38 -26.30 14.96
N ALA A 12 -26.69 -25.18 15.14
CA ALA A 12 -27.09 -23.91 14.55
C ALA A 12 -27.05 -23.98 13.02
N ASP A 13 -28.06 -23.48 12.38
CA ASP A 13 -28.09 -23.28 10.93
C ASP A 13 -27.40 -21.94 10.55
N GLU A 14 -27.32 -21.64 9.27
CA GLU A 14 -26.69 -20.40 8.76
C GLU A 14 -27.35 -19.15 9.34
N LYS A 15 -28.68 -19.12 9.41
CA LYS A 15 -29.45 -17.98 9.94
C LYS A 15 -29.19 -17.76 11.42
N ASP A 16 -29.19 -18.84 12.20
CA ASP A 16 -28.87 -18.78 13.63
C ASP A 16 -27.48 -18.21 13.86
N ILE A 17 -26.51 -18.61 13.05
CA ILE A 17 -25.11 -18.14 13.11
C ILE A 17 -25.06 -16.66 12.74
N GLN A 18 -25.74 -16.22 11.69
CA GLN A 18 -25.77 -14.81 11.27
C GLN A 18 -26.33 -13.92 12.37
N VAL A 19 -27.45 -14.29 12.99
CA VAL A 19 -28.05 -13.57 14.12
C VAL A 19 -27.13 -13.57 15.34
N ALA A 20 -26.52 -14.70 15.69
CA ALA A 20 -25.62 -14.80 16.82
C ALA A 20 -24.38 -13.90 16.68
N LEU A 21 -23.87 -13.74 15.47
CA LEU A 21 -22.73 -12.88 15.13
C LEU A 21 -23.14 -11.41 14.93
N GLY A 22 -24.43 -11.10 14.81
CA GLY A 22 -24.95 -9.76 14.55
C GLY A 22 -24.79 -9.31 13.08
N LEU A 23 -24.60 -10.26 12.16
CA LEU A 23 -24.44 -9.99 10.71
C LEU A 23 -25.74 -9.52 10.07
N ASP A 24 -26.87 -9.89 10.64
CA ASP A 24 -28.22 -9.45 10.26
C ASP A 24 -28.45 -7.94 10.45
N ASN A 25 -27.60 -7.28 11.22
CA ASN A 25 -27.65 -5.82 11.45
C ASN A 25 -26.75 -5.01 10.49
N ILE A 26 -26.01 -5.67 9.60
CA ILE A 26 -25.17 -4.99 8.60
C ILE A 26 -26.04 -4.61 7.41
N ASP A 27 -26.09 -3.31 7.08
CA ASP A 27 -26.79 -2.84 5.87
C ASP A 27 -26.11 -3.45 4.63
N GLU A 28 -26.90 -4.15 3.81
CA GLU A 28 -26.44 -4.77 2.58
C GLU A 28 -25.75 -3.77 1.62
N LYS A 29 -26.10 -2.49 1.68
CA LYS A 29 -25.45 -1.47 0.85
C LYS A 29 -24.00 -1.22 1.26
N SER A 30 -23.70 -1.29 2.55
CA SER A 30 -22.34 -1.11 3.08
C SER A 30 -21.61 -2.44 3.32
N ALA A 31 -22.28 -3.58 3.21
CA ALA A 31 -21.69 -4.89 3.45
C ALA A 31 -20.57 -5.23 2.45
N VAL A 32 -19.39 -5.58 2.94
CA VAL A 32 -18.24 -6.03 2.15
C VAL A 32 -17.95 -7.49 2.49
N PRO A 33 -17.97 -8.42 1.52
CA PRO A 33 -17.63 -9.83 1.75
C PRO A 33 -16.24 -9.96 2.38
N ALA A 34 -16.15 -10.69 3.50
CA ALA A 34 -14.92 -10.86 4.26
C ALA A 34 -14.34 -12.27 4.19
N GLY A 35 -15.17 -13.26 3.87
CA GLY A 35 -14.78 -14.66 3.79
C GLY A 35 -15.88 -15.59 4.28
N LEU A 36 -15.55 -16.85 4.43
CA LEU A 36 -16.48 -17.90 4.82
C LEU A 36 -16.11 -18.43 6.21
N MET A 37 -17.08 -18.53 7.11
CA MET A 37 -16.93 -19.28 8.35
C MET A 37 -17.44 -20.70 8.12
N LYS A 38 -16.53 -21.69 8.18
CA LYS A 38 -16.87 -23.10 8.07
C LYS A 38 -17.20 -23.65 9.45
N ALA A 39 -18.47 -23.91 9.68
CA ALA A 39 -18.98 -24.58 10.88
C ALA A 39 -19.03 -26.11 10.69
N GLY A 40 -19.32 -26.85 11.75
CA GLY A 40 -19.56 -28.32 11.65
C GLY A 40 -20.68 -28.64 10.66
N ASN A 41 -20.73 -29.89 10.21
CA ASN A 41 -21.76 -30.42 9.28
C ASN A 41 -21.81 -29.73 7.90
N ASN A 42 -20.66 -29.31 7.38
CA ASN A 42 -20.54 -28.63 6.06
C ASN A 42 -21.32 -27.32 5.93
N VAL A 43 -21.72 -26.69 7.03
CA VAL A 43 -22.34 -25.37 6.99
C VAL A 43 -21.23 -24.33 6.73
N SER A 44 -21.40 -23.55 5.65
CA SER A 44 -20.52 -22.46 5.27
C SER A 44 -21.31 -21.15 5.34
N VAL A 45 -20.88 -20.23 6.19
CA VAL A 45 -21.58 -18.96 6.43
C VAL A 45 -20.78 -17.82 5.86
N PRO A 46 -21.33 -17.04 4.91
CA PRO A 46 -20.69 -15.82 4.42
C PRO A 46 -20.56 -14.79 5.54
N ILE A 47 -19.35 -14.37 5.79
CA ILE A 47 -19.04 -13.29 6.74
C ILE A 47 -18.87 -12.00 5.95
N LYS A 48 -19.48 -10.93 6.46
CA LYS A 48 -19.43 -9.59 5.86
C LYS A 48 -18.85 -8.61 6.87
N TYR A 49 -17.98 -7.72 6.41
CA TYR A 49 -17.63 -6.52 7.16
C TYR A 49 -18.66 -5.43 6.93
N ASN A 50 -18.84 -4.57 7.92
CA ASN A 50 -19.52 -3.32 7.69
C ASN A 50 -18.51 -2.34 7.04
N GLY A 51 -18.81 -1.91 5.80
CA GLY A 51 -17.95 -1.01 5.03
C GLY A 51 -17.73 0.35 5.69
N ASP A 52 -18.65 0.80 6.55
CA ASP A 52 -18.50 2.06 7.28
C ASP A 52 -17.35 2.01 8.29
N PHE A 53 -16.98 0.80 8.76
CA PHE A 53 -15.84 0.55 9.64
C PHE A 53 -14.60 0.01 8.94
N LEU A 54 -14.68 -0.32 7.63
CA LEU A 54 -13.56 -0.82 6.85
C LEU A 54 -12.93 0.28 5.99
N ILE A 55 -13.79 1.05 5.32
CA ILE A 55 -13.42 2.10 4.36
C ILE A 55 -14.28 3.37 4.52
N GLY A 56 -15.01 3.50 5.61
CA GLY A 56 -15.98 4.58 5.85
C GLY A 56 -15.54 5.58 6.92
N LEU A 57 -16.51 6.40 7.34
CA LEU A 57 -16.28 7.48 8.31
C LEU A 57 -16.27 6.98 9.77
N GLU A 58 -16.96 5.89 10.08
CA GLU A 58 -16.99 5.32 11.44
C GLU A 58 -15.67 4.62 11.81
N GLY A 59 -15.00 4.08 10.80
CA GLY A 59 -13.68 3.48 10.91
C GLY A 59 -13.08 3.26 9.54
N ALA A 60 -11.76 3.25 9.49
CA ALA A 60 -11.05 2.94 8.28
C ALA A 60 -9.74 2.22 8.62
N HIS A 61 -8.98 1.95 7.59
CA HIS A 61 -7.68 1.30 7.65
C HIS A 61 -7.75 -0.15 8.13
N MET A 62 -6.94 -0.95 7.51
CA MET A 62 -6.84 -2.36 7.79
C MET A 62 -5.39 -2.78 7.94
N ASN A 63 -5.15 -3.64 8.93
CA ASN A 63 -3.85 -4.21 9.16
C ASN A 63 -3.95 -5.74 9.19
N ILE A 64 -3.11 -6.43 8.40
CA ILE A 64 -3.00 -7.87 8.42
C ILE A 64 -1.59 -8.31 8.79
N SER A 65 -1.46 -9.09 9.84
CA SER A 65 -0.19 -9.63 10.32
C SER A 65 -0.11 -11.16 10.24
N GLY A 66 1.09 -11.68 10.04
CA GLY A 66 1.34 -13.13 10.02
C GLY A 66 2.59 -13.50 9.24
N ILE A 67 3.12 -14.69 9.48
CA ILE A 67 4.37 -15.16 8.87
C ILE A 67 4.24 -15.31 7.37
N SER A 68 5.27 -14.91 6.63
CA SER A 68 5.39 -15.11 5.18
C SER A 68 5.57 -16.60 4.83
N GLY A 69 5.19 -16.96 3.59
CA GLY A 69 5.38 -18.33 3.05
C GLY A 69 4.08 -19.06 2.72
N LEU A 70 2.95 -18.63 3.26
CA LEU A 70 1.63 -19.18 2.92
C LEU A 70 0.85 -18.34 1.91
N ALA A 71 1.45 -17.27 1.38
CA ALA A 71 0.82 -16.28 0.47
C ALA A 71 -0.56 -15.77 0.96
N THR A 72 -0.82 -15.85 2.27
CA THR A 72 -2.16 -15.65 2.83
C THR A 72 -2.48 -14.17 2.98
N LYS A 73 -1.51 -13.35 3.43
CA LYS A 73 -1.74 -11.91 3.71
C LYS A 73 -2.09 -11.13 2.45
N THR A 74 -1.16 -11.09 1.50
CA THR A 74 -1.33 -10.37 0.23
C THR A 74 -2.54 -10.88 -0.54
N SER A 75 -2.72 -12.22 -0.62
CA SER A 75 -3.90 -12.82 -1.28
C SER A 75 -5.21 -12.42 -0.62
N TYR A 76 -5.26 -12.32 0.72
CA TYR A 76 -6.46 -11.88 1.42
C TYR A 76 -6.76 -10.40 1.17
N VAL A 77 -5.76 -9.53 1.23
CA VAL A 77 -5.96 -8.12 0.91
C VAL A 77 -6.47 -7.98 -0.53
N MET A 78 -5.87 -8.68 -1.47
CA MET A 78 -6.32 -8.65 -2.87
C MET A 78 -7.74 -9.19 -3.04
N PHE A 79 -8.14 -10.22 -2.28
CA PHE A 79 -9.54 -10.67 -2.24
C PHE A 79 -10.47 -9.53 -1.77
N LEU A 80 -10.14 -8.85 -0.67
CA LEU A 80 -10.94 -7.72 -0.18
C LEU A 80 -10.98 -6.56 -1.18
N LEU A 81 -9.85 -6.22 -1.79
CA LEU A 81 -9.80 -5.18 -2.82
C LEU A 81 -10.68 -5.53 -4.03
N LYS A 82 -10.72 -6.81 -4.44
CA LYS A 82 -11.63 -7.27 -5.51
C LYS A 82 -13.08 -7.16 -5.08
N ALA A 83 -13.42 -7.55 -3.86
CA ALA A 83 -14.77 -7.41 -3.31
C ALA A 83 -15.21 -5.94 -3.23
N ILE A 84 -14.30 -5.04 -2.82
CA ILE A 84 -14.54 -3.60 -2.76
C ILE A 84 -14.68 -3.02 -4.19
N GLN A 85 -13.80 -3.36 -5.13
CA GLN A 85 -13.90 -2.90 -6.52
C GLN A 85 -15.25 -3.29 -7.13
N HIS A 86 -15.67 -4.55 -6.91
CA HIS A 86 -16.97 -5.04 -7.39
C HIS A 86 -18.15 -4.30 -6.74
N LYS A 87 -18.09 -4.05 -5.43
CA LYS A 87 -19.18 -3.44 -4.66
C LYS A 87 -19.31 -1.94 -4.87
N CYS A 88 -18.17 -1.24 -4.85
CA CYS A 88 -18.13 0.23 -4.84
C CYS A 88 -17.94 0.85 -6.22
N GLN A 89 -17.60 0.04 -7.23
CA GLN A 89 -17.44 0.48 -8.63
C GLN A 89 -16.68 1.82 -8.72
N ASP A 90 -17.28 2.84 -9.35
CA ASP A 90 -16.65 4.13 -9.63
C ASP A 90 -16.38 5.01 -8.39
N ASP A 91 -16.81 4.61 -7.21
CA ASP A 91 -16.60 5.39 -5.99
C ASP A 91 -15.19 5.20 -5.38
N VAL A 92 -14.51 4.11 -5.71
CA VAL A 92 -13.23 3.72 -5.09
C VAL A 92 -12.16 3.52 -6.15
N ALA A 93 -11.00 4.14 -5.95
CA ALA A 93 -9.76 3.83 -6.65
C ALA A 93 -8.79 3.05 -5.74
N ILE A 94 -7.94 2.23 -6.35
CA ILE A 94 -7.02 1.35 -5.63
C ILE A 94 -5.60 1.61 -6.12
N ILE A 95 -4.66 1.84 -5.21
CA ILE A 95 -3.23 1.91 -5.50
C ILE A 95 -2.54 0.79 -4.72
N VAL A 96 -1.80 -0.06 -5.42
CA VAL A 96 -1.11 -1.21 -4.86
C VAL A 96 0.38 -1.06 -5.07
N MET A 97 1.16 -1.19 -4.00
CA MET A 97 2.62 -1.17 -4.08
C MET A 97 3.17 -2.60 -4.15
N ASN A 98 3.77 -2.95 -5.29
CA ASN A 98 4.48 -4.21 -5.43
C ASN A 98 5.90 -4.05 -4.88
N VAL A 99 6.16 -4.63 -3.70
CA VAL A 99 7.44 -4.48 -2.98
C VAL A 99 8.36 -5.68 -3.16
N LYS A 100 7.88 -6.76 -3.78
CA LYS A 100 8.66 -7.99 -4.01
C LYS A 100 8.06 -8.85 -5.12
N GLY A 101 8.93 -9.54 -5.88
CA GLY A 101 8.51 -10.50 -6.90
C GLY A 101 7.63 -9.91 -7.99
N ASP A 102 6.88 -10.79 -8.65
CA ASP A 102 5.97 -10.48 -9.74
C ASP A 102 4.50 -10.81 -9.43
N ASP A 103 4.20 -11.24 -8.20
CA ASP A 103 2.88 -11.76 -7.78
C ASP A 103 1.72 -10.77 -8.05
N LEU A 104 1.98 -9.46 -7.99
CA LEU A 104 0.99 -8.41 -8.21
C LEU A 104 1.06 -7.81 -9.62
N LEU A 105 1.96 -8.27 -10.48
CA LEU A 105 2.14 -7.73 -11.83
C LEU A 105 1.28 -8.43 -12.88
N HIS A 106 0.49 -9.43 -12.48
CA HIS A 106 -0.42 -10.20 -13.34
C HIS A 106 -1.89 -10.14 -12.89
N VAL A 107 -2.26 -9.17 -12.04
CA VAL A 107 -3.59 -9.13 -11.42
C VAL A 107 -4.74 -8.94 -12.42
N HIS A 108 -4.46 -8.50 -13.65
CA HIS A 108 -5.42 -8.39 -14.76
C HIS A 108 -5.63 -9.70 -15.53
N GLN A 109 -4.82 -10.73 -15.27
CA GLN A 109 -4.93 -12.03 -15.93
C GLN A 109 -5.72 -13.02 -15.05
N PRO A 110 -6.57 -13.89 -15.64
CA PRO A 110 -7.31 -14.87 -14.88
C PRO A 110 -6.40 -15.96 -14.32
N ASN A 111 -6.80 -16.53 -13.18
CA ASN A 111 -6.14 -17.70 -12.63
C ASN A 111 -6.71 -18.98 -13.25
N GLU A 112 -5.98 -19.56 -14.18
CA GLU A 112 -6.38 -20.79 -14.87
C GLU A 112 -6.33 -22.05 -13.99
N LYS A 113 -5.65 -21.98 -12.83
CA LYS A 113 -5.49 -23.12 -11.91
C LYS A 113 -6.62 -23.23 -10.89
N ILE A 114 -7.61 -22.35 -10.94
CA ILE A 114 -8.70 -22.34 -9.98
C ILE A 114 -9.66 -23.51 -10.23
N THR A 115 -9.94 -24.27 -9.18
CA THR A 115 -10.85 -25.43 -9.24
C THR A 115 -12.32 -25.00 -9.12
N GLU A 116 -13.26 -25.89 -9.49
CA GLU A 116 -14.70 -25.60 -9.37
C GLU A 116 -15.12 -25.35 -7.91
N THR A 117 -14.58 -26.11 -6.96
CA THR A 117 -14.85 -25.87 -5.53
C THR A 117 -14.39 -24.48 -5.09
N GLN A 118 -13.23 -24.02 -5.59
CA GLN A 118 -12.72 -22.68 -5.29
C GLN A 118 -13.55 -21.58 -5.97
N ARG A 119 -14.13 -21.83 -7.16
CA ARG A 119 -15.10 -20.92 -7.79
C ARG A 119 -16.38 -20.81 -6.98
N GLN A 120 -16.82 -21.94 -6.40
CA GLN A 120 -18.00 -21.95 -5.53
C GLN A 120 -17.80 -21.07 -4.29
N ASP A 121 -16.60 -21.05 -3.66
CA ASP A 121 -16.30 -20.15 -2.53
C ASP A 121 -16.51 -18.67 -2.91
N TRP A 122 -16.18 -18.26 -4.16
CA TRP A 122 -16.46 -16.92 -4.67
C TRP A 122 -17.95 -16.67 -4.88
N ALA A 123 -18.66 -17.64 -5.43
CA ALA A 123 -20.11 -17.56 -5.64
C ALA A 123 -20.88 -17.44 -4.32
N ASP A 124 -20.49 -18.21 -3.31
CA ASP A 124 -21.06 -18.16 -1.96
C ASP A 124 -20.91 -16.78 -1.30
N LEU A 125 -19.87 -16.04 -1.69
CA LEU A 125 -19.63 -14.67 -1.21
C LEU A 125 -20.28 -13.59 -2.08
N GLY A 126 -20.91 -13.97 -3.20
CA GLY A 126 -21.53 -13.04 -4.13
C GLY A 126 -20.52 -12.13 -4.87
N VAL A 127 -19.28 -12.56 -5.02
CA VAL A 127 -18.21 -11.84 -5.72
C VAL A 127 -17.81 -12.60 -6.97
N PRO A 128 -17.71 -11.96 -8.16
CA PRO A 128 -17.31 -12.66 -9.36
C PRO A 128 -15.87 -13.16 -9.27
N CYS A 129 -15.67 -14.42 -9.63
CA CYS A 129 -14.34 -15.04 -9.71
C CYS A 129 -13.62 -14.62 -11.00
N THR A 130 -13.32 -13.33 -11.13
CA THR A 130 -12.67 -12.72 -12.30
C THR A 130 -11.42 -11.95 -11.86
N PRO A 131 -10.43 -11.74 -12.74
CA PRO A 131 -9.29 -10.89 -12.46
C PRO A 131 -9.72 -9.43 -12.22
N PHE A 132 -8.77 -8.58 -11.84
CA PHE A 132 -9.04 -7.15 -11.71
C PHE A 132 -9.24 -6.49 -13.06
N GLU A 133 -10.15 -5.52 -13.09
CA GLU A 133 -10.46 -4.71 -14.27
C GLU A 133 -9.78 -3.35 -14.16
N HIS A 134 -9.59 -2.65 -15.30
CA HIS A 134 -9.03 -1.30 -15.36
C HIS A 134 -7.71 -1.16 -14.58
N VAL A 135 -6.77 -2.10 -14.80
CA VAL A 135 -5.47 -2.11 -14.14
C VAL A 135 -4.45 -1.35 -14.98
N LYS A 136 -3.69 -0.46 -14.32
CA LYS A 136 -2.52 0.22 -14.86
C LYS A 136 -1.28 -0.15 -14.04
N TYR A 137 -0.17 -0.42 -14.73
CA TYR A 137 1.11 -0.77 -14.13
C TYR A 137 2.11 0.36 -14.33
N LEU A 138 2.79 0.74 -13.26
CA LEU A 138 3.84 1.75 -13.28
C LEU A 138 5.16 1.12 -12.84
N TYR A 139 6.13 1.15 -13.75
CA TYR A 139 7.46 0.58 -13.53
C TYR A 139 8.48 1.69 -13.35
N PRO A 140 9.52 1.50 -12.51
CA PRO A 140 10.65 2.42 -12.47
C PRO A 140 11.36 2.40 -13.82
N TYR A 141 11.65 3.55 -14.37
CA TYR A 141 12.42 3.66 -15.60
C TYR A 141 13.83 3.11 -15.41
N ARG A 142 14.33 2.39 -16.42
CA ARG A 142 15.71 1.92 -16.53
C ARG A 142 16.23 2.08 -17.95
N GLN A 143 17.46 2.56 -18.11
CA GLN A 143 18.04 2.81 -19.42
C GLN A 143 18.49 1.49 -20.12
N GLN A 144 17.56 0.55 -20.29
CA GLN A 144 17.80 -0.75 -20.93
C GLN A 144 16.68 -1.04 -21.95
N LYS A 145 17.01 -0.92 -23.23
CA LYS A 145 16.03 -1.10 -24.33
C LYS A 145 15.49 -2.52 -24.45
N ASP A 146 16.31 -3.52 -24.21
CA ASP A 146 15.95 -4.94 -24.25
C ASP A 146 14.91 -5.32 -23.18
N LYS A 147 14.81 -4.55 -22.10
CA LYS A 147 13.78 -4.66 -21.07
C LYS A 147 12.70 -3.57 -21.17
N LEU A 148 12.45 -3.05 -22.35
CA LEU A 148 11.44 -2.00 -22.60
C LEU A 148 11.54 -0.81 -21.63
N TYR A 149 12.78 -0.50 -21.24
CA TYR A 149 13.10 0.58 -20.30
C TYR A 149 12.46 0.47 -18.91
N ALA A 150 12.03 -0.74 -18.48
CA ALA A 150 11.44 -0.98 -17.17
C ALA A 150 12.39 -1.72 -16.22
N ASN A 151 12.48 -1.29 -14.96
CA ASN A 151 13.16 -2.02 -13.89
C ASN A 151 12.14 -2.90 -13.17
N THR A 152 11.98 -4.13 -13.63
CA THR A 152 10.99 -5.07 -13.09
C THR A 152 11.47 -6.51 -13.18
N ALA A 153 10.91 -7.38 -12.37
CA ALA A 153 11.11 -8.83 -12.42
C ALA A 153 10.23 -9.51 -13.50
N LEU A 154 9.26 -8.77 -14.07
CA LEU A 154 8.32 -9.30 -15.04
C LEU A 154 9.06 -9.81 -16.31
N PRO A 155 8.68 -10.96 -16.88
CA PRO A 155 9.18 -11.40 -18.17
C PRO A 155 8.93 -10.38 -19.28
N VAL A 156 9.87 -10.30 -20.25
CA VAL A 156 9.80 -9.27 -21.31
C VAL A 156 8.56 -9.44 -22.19
N GLU A 157 8.12 -10.66 -22.41
CA GLU A 157 6.95 -10.99 -23.19
C GLU A 157 5.68 -10.42 -22.54
N ASP A 158 5.50 -10.65 -21.23
CA ASP A 158 4.36 -10.16 -20.46
C ASP A 158 4.39 -8.62 -20.36
N LEU A 159 5.58 -8.06 -20.17
CA LEU A 159 5.79 -6.61 -20.15
C LEU A 159 5.43 -5.97 -21.51
N ALA A 160 5.86 -6.58 -22.62
CA ALA A 160 5.53 -6.13 -23.98
C ALA A 160 4.02 -6.16 -24.25
N GLU A 161 3.33 -7.19 -23.75
CA GLU A 161 1.89 -7.29 -23.84
C GLU A 161 1.22 -6.12 -23.09
N GLN A 162 1.62 -5.84 -21.84
CA GLN A 162 1.06 -4.75 -21.06
C GLN A 162 1.28 -3.38 -21.72
N PHE A 163 2.47 -3.11 -22.26
CA PHE A 163 2.73 -1.87 -23.02
C PHE A 163 1.91 -1.79 -24.30
N SER A 164 1.77 -2.87 -25.04
CA SER A 164 0.97 -2.90 -26.28
C SER A 164 -0.51 -2.66 -26.03
N GLN A 165 -1.01 -3.08 -24.86
CA GLN A 165 -2.39 -2.84 -24.42
C GLN A 165 -2.58 -1.45 -23.78
N GLY A 166 -1.54 -0.63 -23.68
CA GLY A 166 -1.59 0.67 -23.01
C GLY A 166 -1.80 0.59 -21.49
N LYS A 167 -1.53 -0.56 -20.90
CA LYS A 167 -1.69 -0.81 -19.46
C LYS A 167 -0.44 -0.50 -18.64
N ALA A 168 0.69 -0.21 -19.27
CA ALA A 168 1.96 0.02 -18.57
C ALA A 168 2.62 1.34 -18.97
N ALA A 169 3.34 1.97 -18.02
CA ALA A 169 4.18 3.12 -18.24
C ALA A 169 5.41 3.07 -17.33
N ASN A 170 6.48 3.81 -17.69
CA ASN A 170 7.71 3.90 -16.93
C ASN A 170 7.78 5.26 -16.23
N PHE A 171 7.79 5.29 -14.89
CA PHE A 171 7.86 6.54 -14.17
C PHE A 171 9.29 7.04 -14.01
N VAL A 172 9.44 8.37 -14.08
CA VAL A 172 10.70 9.09 -13.94
C VAL A 172 10.54 10.27 -13.00
N TYR A 173 11.67 10.76 -12.48
CA TYR A 173 11.79 11.97 -11.67
C TYR A 173 12.72 12.95 -12.35
N THR A 174 12.26 14.21 -12.54
CA THR A 174 13.09 15.32 -13.01
C THR A 174 13.35 16.32 -11.90
N PHE A 175 14.41 17.10 -11.99
CA PHE A 175 14.74 18.08 -10.94
C PHE A 175 13.64 19.11 -10.77
N GLU A 176 13.21 19.72 -11.88
CA GLU A 176 12.19 20.77 -11.89
C GLU A 176 10.86 20.34 -11.27
N HIS A 177 10.41 19.13 -11.59
CA HIS A 177 9.13 18.60 -11.15
C HIS A 177 9.16 17.99 -9.75
N ASP A 178 10.33 17.47 -9.30
CA ASP A 178 10.36 16.54 -8.17
C ASP A 178 11.35 16.94 -7.06
N ILE A 179 12.01 18.11 -7.12
CA ILE A 179 12.96 18.52 -6.09
C ILE A 179 12.30 18.63 -4.70
N ASN A 180 11.03 19.03 -4.65
CA ASN A 180 10.25 19.16 -3.43
C ASN A 180 9.91 17.80 -2.76
N LYS A 181 10.18 16.69 -3.42
CA LYS A 181 9.93 15.31 -2.93
C LYS A 181 11.19 14.66 -2.35
N VAL A 182 12.35 15.29 -2.51
CA VAL A 182 13.67 14.74 -2.14
C VAL A 182 13.81 14.46 -0.63
N ASP A 183 13.03 15.13 0.22
CA ASP A 183 12.99 14.87 1.66
C ASP A 183 12.62 13.40 1.97
N MET A 184 11.83 12.75 1.11
CA MET A 184 11.46 11.35 1.27
C MET A 184 12.63 10.37 1.14
N LEU A 185 13.72 10.74 0.45
CA LEU A 185 14.95 9.94 0.42
C LEU A 185 15.61 9.78 1.78
N PHE A 186 15.24 10.65 2.72
CA PHE A 186 15.80 10.70 4.07
C PHE A 186 14.85 10.13 5.13
N ALA A 187 13.75 9.51 4.72
CA ALA A 187 12.72 8.99 5.62
C ALA A 187 13.27 8.05 6.72
N ASN A 188 14.29 7.26 6.39
CA ASN A 188 14.95 6.32 7.31
C ASN A 188 16.28 6.87 7.86
N VAL A 189 16.55 8.17 7.71
CA VAL A 189 17.76 8.80 8.23
C VAL A 189 17.43 9.51 9.54
N ASP A 190 18.15 9.14 10.59
CA ASP A 190 18.02 9.83 11.88
C ASP A 190 18.59 11.25 11.78
N ASP A 191 17.73 12.24 11.98
CA ASP A 191 18.07 13.68 11.94
C ASP A 191 17.51 14.42 13.18
N PRO A 192 18.02 14.11 14.38
CA PRO A 192 17.48 14.63 15.64
C PRO A 192 17.57 16.16 15.76
N ASN A 193 18.44 16.80 14.98
CA ASN A 193 18.67 18.25 14.99
C ASN A 193 18.05 18.98 13.80
N TYR A 194 17.16 18.33 13.02
CA TYR A 194 16.54 18.92 11.83
C TYR A 194 17.52 19.52 10.82
N THR A 195 18.70 18.93 10.73
CA THR A 195 19.78 19.43 9.88
C THR A 195 19.49 19.22 8.40
N ILE A 196 18.91 18.05 8.05
CA ILE A 196 18.52 17.74 6.67
C ILE A 196 17.38 18.66 6.25
N GLU A 197 16.38 18.86 7.10
CA GLU A 197 15.28 19.79 6.86
C GLU A 197 15.79 21.21 6.64
N SER A 198 16.74 21.68 7.47
CA SER A 198 17.35 23.00 7.32
C SER A 198 18.10 23.15 6.00
N ILE A 199 18.76 22.07 5.53
CA ILE A 199 19.44 22.05 4.23
C ILE A 199 18.42 22.12 3.08
N LEU A 200 17.36 21.33 3.15
CA LEU A 200 16.30 21.32 2.14
C LEU A 200 15.62 22.68 2.05
N ASN A 201 15.28 23.29 3.19
CA ASN A 201 14.75 24.65 3.24
C ASN A 201 15.71 25.67 2.58
N TYR A 202 17.03 25.53 2.79
CA TYR A 202 17.99 26.40 2.12
C TYR A 202 18.03 26.18 0.60
N ILE A 203 17.90 24.93 0.14
CA ILE A 203 17.85 24.60 -1.30
C ILE A 203 16.67 25.30 -1.98
N ASP A 204 15.52 25.41 -1.31
CA ASP A 204 14.32 26.03 -1.87
C ASP A 204 14.49 27.54 -2.17
N TYR A 205 15.29 28.27 -1.42
CA TYR A 205 15.46 29.71 -1.59
C TYR A 205 16.89 30.17 -1.87
N GLY A 206 17.87 29.29 -1.73
CA GLY A 206 19.28 29.60 -1.95
C GLY A 206 19.55 30.00 -3.41
N PRO A 207 20.26 31.14 -3.64
CA PRO A 207 20.48 31.64 -5.00
C PRO A 207 21.27 30.66 -5.87
N GLU A 208 22.10 29.82 -5.27
CA GLU A 208 22.90 28.79 -5.96
C GLU A 208 22.05 27.65 -6.53
N PHE A 209 20.85 27.47 -5.98
CA PHE A 209 19.92 26.38 -6.37
C PHE A 209 18.75 26.87 -7.22
N ARG A 210 18.79 28.13 -7.63
CA ARG A 210 17.76 28.71 -8.51
C ARG A 210 18.12 28.53 -9.98
N GLY A 211 17.08 28.48 -10.85
CA GLY A 211 17.20 28.37 -12.30
C GLY A 211 16.88 26.97 -12.79
N ASP A 212 17.02 26.76 -14.09
CA ASP A 212 16.72 25.46 -14.76
C ASP A 212 17.83 24.44 -14.43
N LEU A 213 17.73 23.82 -13.25
CA LEU A 213 18.67 22.79 -12.84
C LEU A 213 18.18 21.41 -13.28
N SER A 214 19.13 20.62 -13.76
CA SER A 214 18.96 19.17 -13.88
C SER A 214 19.57 18.48 -12.64
N TRP A 215 19.25 17.20 -12.43
CA TRP A 215 19.89 16.42 -11.37
C TRP A 215 21.42 16.41 -11.46
N ALA A 216 21.96 16.41 -12.67
CA ALA A 216 23.39 16.48 -12.90
C ALA A 216 23.96 17.82 -12.43
N ASN A 217 23.33 18.92 -12.83
CA ASN A 217 23.76 20.27 -12.42
C ASN A 217 23.61 20.48 -10.92
N PHE A 218 22.54 20.00 -10.32
CA PHE A 218 22.34 20.05 -8.87
C PHE A 218 23.47 19.34 -8.10
N LYS A 219 23.92 18.17 -8.55
CA LYS A 219 25.06 17.47 -7.95
C LYS A 219 26.37 18.26 -8.04
N GLU A 220 26.61 18.94 -9.15
CA GLU A 220 27.79 19.81 -9.29
C GLU A 220 27.68 21.05 -8.41
N VAL A 221 26.54 21.71 -8.33
CA VAL A 221 26.30 22.84 -7.40
C VAL A 221 26.54 22.40 -5.96
N LEU A 222 26.02 21.26 -5.54
CA LEU A 222 26.27 20.72 -4.20
C LEU A 222 27.75 20.43 -3.96
N LYS A 223 28.47 19.95 -4.96
CA LYS A 223 29.91 19.68 -4.85
C LYS A 223 30.71 20.96 -4.67
N GLU A 224 30.42 22.01 -5.46
CA GLU A 224 31.05 23.31 -5.34
C GLU A 224 30.73 23.96 -3.99
N PHE A 225 29.46 23.89 -3.57
CA PHE A 225 29.00 24.44 -2.28
C PHE A 225 29.67 23.77 -1.08
N CYS A 226 29.96 22.46 -1.16
CA CYS A 226 30.66 21.71 -0.12
C CYS A 226 32.18 21.79 -0.20
N SER A 227 32.78 22.49 -1.18
CA SER A 227 34.22 22.55 -1.32
C SER A 227 34.86 23.53 -0.32
N LYS A 228 36.04 23.16 0.15
CA LYS A 228 36.82 24.03 1.06
C LYS A 228 37.31 25.29 0.32
N GLY A 229 37.07 26.44 0.90
CA GLY A 229 37.57 27.72 0.36
C GLY A 229 36.47 28.62 -0.23
N ASN A 230 35.35 28.08 -0.60
CA ASN A 230 34.18 28.91 -0.81
C ASN A 230 33.66 29.31 0.56
N GLY A 231 33.88 30.57 0.94
CA GLY A 231 33.31 31.12 2.16
C GLY A 231 31.83 30.77 2.19
N ARG A 232 31.32 30.40 3.36
CA ARG A 232 29.91 30.05 3.52
C ARG A 232 29.06 31.17 2.95
N LYS A 233 28.38 30.87 1.85
CA LYS A 233 27.45 31.80 1.21
C LYS A 233 26.08 31.78 1.86
N ASP A 234 25.80 30.71 2.63
CA ASP A 234 24.49 30.46 3.21
C ASP A 234 24.15 31.30 4.44
N ASN A 235 25.11 32.08 4.97
CA ASN A 235 24.93 32.82 6.23
C ASN A 235 24.31 31.99 7.38
N SER A 236 24.31 30.65 7.23
CA SER A 236 23.59 29.75 8.10
C SER A 236 24.47 29.16 9.18
N SER A 237 23.86 28.69 10.23
CA SER A 237 24.49 27.90 11.28
C SER A 237 24.79 26.46 10.89
N ILE A 238 24.41 26.04 9.65
CA ILE A 238 24.60 24.67 9.19
C ILE A 238 26.07 24.38 8.96
N LEU A 239 26.60 23.35 9.60
CA LEU A 239 27.97 22.94 9.48
C LEU A 239 28.29 22.37 8.10
N ILE A 240 29.47 22.65 7.56
CA ILE A 240 29.88 22.08 6.25
C ILE A 240 29.91 20.55 6.25
N GLN A 241 30.15 19.92 7.39
CA GLN A 241 30.09 18.48 7.55
C GLN A 241 28.68 17.93 7.32
N SER A 242 27.66 18.69 7.70
CA SER A 242 26.23 18.34 7.43
C SER A 242 25.92 18.40 5.94
N TRP A 243 26.38 19.44 5.26
CA TRP A 243 26.28 19.54 3.80
C TRP A 243 27.01 18.41 3.08
N GLN A 244 28.21 18.03 3.56
CA GLN A 244 28.95 16.89 3.01
C GLN A 244 28.25 15.55 3.24
N ARG A 245 27.58 15.38 4.41
CA ARG A 245 26.74 14.21 4.69
C ARG A 245 25.54 14.17 3.75
N PHE A 246 24.82 15.28 3.64
CA PHE A 246 23.68 15.43 2.74
C PHE A 246 24.06 15.10 1.29
N ARG A 247 25.15 15.71 0.77
CA ARG A 247 25.65 15.43 -0.56
C ARG A 247 25.95 13.96 -0.81
N ARG A 248 26.51 13.24 0.17
CA ARG A 248 26.79 11.80 0.03
C ARG A 248 25.49 10.99 -0.11
N LEU A 249 24.47 11.31 0.70
CA LEU A 249 23.17 10.66 0.64
C LEU A 249 22.49 10.91 -0.72
N ILE A 250 22.47 12.17 -1.15
CA ILE A 250 21.94 12.55 -2.47
C ILE A 250 22.65 11.82 -3.61
N ASN A 251 23.98 11.83 -3.62
CA ASN A 251 24.74 11.17 -4.68
C ASN A 251 24.48 9.65 -4.75
N ASN A 252 24.24 9.00 -3.62
CA ASN A 252 23.96 7.57 -3.60
C ASN A 252 22.55 7.26 -4.16
N SER A 253 21.58 8.13 -3.90
CA SER A 253 20.18 7.91 -4.32
C SER A 253 19.92 8.38 -5.76
N ILE A 254 20.42 9.56 -6.15
CA ILE A 254 20.16 10.19 -7.48
C ILE A 254 21.00 9.58 -8.63
N ASN A 255 21.70 8.49 -8.39
CA ASN A 255 22.39 7.74 -9.47
C ASN A 255 21.52 6.66 -10.10
N ASP A 256 20.30 6.45 -9.63
CA ASP A 256 19.37 5.51 -10.24
C ASP A 256 18.80 6.08 -11.54
N ASP A 257 18.49 5.20 -12.49
CA ASP A 257 18.00 5.55 -13.82
C ASP A 257 16.63 6.26 -13.80
N ILE A 258 15.87 6.17 -12.71
CA ILE A 258 14.60 6.91 -12.56
C ILE A 258 14.80 8.43 -12.52
N PHE A 259 16.00 8.90 -12.14
CA PHE A 259 16.33 10.31 -12.15
C PHE A 259 16.86 10.74 -13.52
N VAL A 260 16.02 11.37 -14.29
CA VAL A 260 16.36 11.85 -15.63
C VAL A 260 16.48 13.38 -15.64
N ASN A 261 17.34 13.92 -16.52
CA ASN A 261 17.47 15.37 -16.62
C ASN A 261 16.24 16.04 -17.26
N ALA A 262 15.55 15.33 -18.15
CA ALA A 262 14.28 15.72 -18.73
C ALA A 262 13.49 14.49 -19.13
N LYS A 263 12.16 14.54 -18.99
CA LYS A 263 11.26 13.49 -19.43
C LYS A 263 11.34 13.35 -20.95
N SER A 264 11.53 12.13 -21.43
CA SER A 264 11.67 11.85 -22.86
C SER A 264 10.30 11.83 -23.56
N ASN A 265 10.22 12.47 -24.71
CA ASN A 265 9.04 12.41 -25.59
C ASN A 265 9.05 11.18 -26.54
N LYS A 266 10.06 10.30 -26.43
CA LYS A 266 10.14 9.09 -27.24
C LYS A 266 9.09 8.09 -26.76
N LYS A 267 8.13 7.78 -27.63
CA LYS A 267 7.00 6.87 -27.31
C LYS A 267 7.45 5.52 -26.83
N GLU A 268 8.55 4.99 -27.36
CA GLU A 268 9.13 3.70 -26.98
C GLU A 268 9.63 3.61 -25.53
N GLN A 269 9.85 4.75 -24.87
CA GLN A 269 10.29 4.80 -23.48
C GLN A 269 9.12 4.89 -22.49
N HIS A 270 7.93 5.20 -22.95
CA HIS A 270 6.69 5.31 -22.15
C HIS A 270 6.86 6.08 -20.82
N GLN A 271 7.70 7.14 -20.85
CA GLN A 271 8.00 7.89 -19.63
C GLN A 271 6.84 8.77 -19.17
N VAL A 272 6.51 8.68 -17.89
CA VAL A 272 5.48 9.48 -17.22
C VAL A 272 6.01 10.04 -15.89
N TYR A 273 5.39 11.10 -15.37
CA TYR A 273 5.56 11.49 -13.97
C TYR A 273 4.61 10.65 -13.11
N LEU A 274 5.11 10.13 -12.00
CA LEU A 274 4.31 9.28 -11.11
C LEU A 274 3.13 10.07 -10.50
N SER A 275 3.39 11.29 -10.08
CA SER A 275 2.34 12.18 -9.54
C SER A 275 1.22 12.45 -10.53
N ASP A 276 1.55 12.74 -11.81
CA ASP A 276 0.53 12.96 -12.84
C ASP A 276 -0.39 11.74 -13.01
N GLU A 277 0.20 10.54 -12.97
CA GLU A 277 -0.56 9.30 -13.06
C GLU A 277 -1.50 9.11 -11.85
N VAL A 278 -1.02 9.42 -10.65
CA VAL A 278 -1.85 9.36 -9.42
C VAL A 278 -2.95 10.43 -9.47
N LEU A 279 -2.65 11.66 -9.92
CA LEU A 279 -3.64 12.72 -10.07
C LEU A 279 -4.73 12.36 -11.09
N ASN A 280 -4.42 11.51 -12.06
CA ASN A 280 -5.36 11.08 -13.11
C ASN A 280 -6.10 9.76 -12.81
N ILE A 281 -5.91 9.17 -11.63
CA ILE A 281 -6.63 7.95 -11.25
C ILE A 281 -8.13 8.20 -11.13
N ASN A 282 -8.94 7.26 -11.61
CA ASN A 282 -10.39 7.35 -11.58
C ASN A 282 -11.00 6.26 -10.69
N GLY A 283 -12.23 6.45 -10.29
CA GLY A 283 -12.99 5.41 -9.60
C GLY A 283 -13.12 4.14 -10.46
N GLY A 284 -13.06 2.99 -9.82
CA GLY A 284 -13.02 1.68 -10.46
C GLY A 284 -11.64 1.23 -10.93
N GLU A 285 -10.66 2.13 -11.02
CA GLU A 285 -9.32 1.82 -11.50
C GLU A 285 -8.42 1.26 -10.39
N MET A 286 -7.49 0.38 -10.80
CA MET A 286 -6.40 -0.10 -9.97
C MET A 286 -5.06 0.29 -10.60
N MET A 287 -4.20 0.91 -9.81
CA MET A 287 -2.82 1.24 -10.18
C MET A 287 -1.88 0.34 -9.38
N VAL A 288 -1.02 -0.40 -10.06
CA VAL A 288 0.02 -1.22 -9.44
C VAL A 288 1.37 -0.55 -9.71
N VAL A 289 2.04 -0.14 -8.65
CA VAL A 289 3.35 0.53 -8.74
C VAL A 289 4.43 -0.46 -8.31
N ASP A 290 5.29 -0.85 -9.24
CA ASP A 290 6.39 -1.78 -8.97
C ASP A 290 7.59 -1.03 -8.39
N ILE A 291 7.95 -1.37 -7.16
CA ILE A 291 9.11 -0.80 -6.46
C ILE A 291 10.08 -1.89 -5.98
N ALA A 292 9.83 -3.15 -6.35
CA ALA A 292 10.60 -4.29 -5.87
C ALA A 292 12.10 -4.21 -6.24
N GLY A 293 12.41 -3.61 -7.40
CA GLY A 293 13.78 -3.42 -7.88
C GLY A 293 14.50 -2.19 -7.35
N LEU A 294 13.83 -1.35 -6.55
CA LEU A 294 14.39 -0.10 -6.03
C LEU A 294 15.05 -0.30 -4.65
N THR A 295 16.03 0.55 -4.34
CA THR A 295 16.60 0.63 -2.99
C THR A 295 15.56 1.13 -1.99
N GLU A 296 15.77 0.87 -0.70
CA GLU A 296 14.83 1.27 0.35
C GLU A 296 14.56 2.79 0.36
N GLN A 297 15.59 3.62 0.13
CA GLN A 297 15.43 5.07 0.04
C GLN A 297 14.53 5.47 -1.14
N LEU A 298 14.70 4.81 -2.28
CA LEU A 298 13.87 5.07 -3.46
C LEU A 298 12.44 4.54 -3.27
N GLN A 299 12.28 3.42 -2.58
CA GLN A 299 10.94 2.94 -2.19
C GLN A 299 10.22 3.96 -1.29
N CYS A 300 10.94 4.58 -0.33
CA CYS A 300 10.39 5.66 0.49
C CYS A 300 10.02 6.89 -0.33
N LEU A 301 10.85 7.29 -1.32
CA LEU A 301 10.54 8.39 -2.22
C LEU A 301 9.24 8.13 -3.00
N VAL A 302 9.16 6.97 -3.66
CA VAL A 302 7.98 6.60 -4.47
C VAL A 302 6.72 6.53 -3.60
N PHE A 303 6.81 5.93 -2.42
CA PHE A 303 5.67 5.81 -1.52
C PHE A 303 5.23 7.18 -0.99
N GLY A 304 6.16 8.03 -0.58
CA GLY A 304 5.88 9.39 -0.13
C GLY A 304 5.26 10.25 -1.24
N ASP A 305 5.75 10.12 -2.48
CA ASP A 305 5.18 10.79 -3.65
C ASP A 305 3.73 10.37 -3.90
N ILE A 306 3.44 9.05 -3.88
CA ILE A 306 2.07 8.55 -4.01
C ILE A 306 1.15 9.15 -2.94
N ILE A 307 1.58 9.14 -1.68
CA ILE A 307 0.76 9.68 -0.58
C ILE A 307 0.47 11.17 -0.81
N ARG A 308 1.50 11.97 -1.11
CA ARG A 308 1.35 13.40 -1.36
C ARG A 308 0.46 13.69 -2.56
N SER A 309 0.65 12.97 -3.66
CA SER A 309 -0.18 13.11 -4.86
C SER A 309 -1.65 12.73 -4.62
N VAL A 310 -1.90 11.70 -3.79
CA VAL A 310 -3.27 11.36 -3.38
C VAL A 310 -3.91 12.49 -2.56
N TYR A 311 -3.17 13.09 -1.64
CA TYR A 311 -3.68 14.24 -0.88
C TYR A 311 -3.90 15.45 -1.77
N SER A 312 -2.96 15.79 -2.67
CA SER A 312 -3.16 16.85 -3.66
C SER A 312 -4.41 16.61 -4.49
N LEU A 313 -4.64 15.38 -4.96
CA LEU A 313 -5.85 15.02 -5.68
C LEU A 313 -7.13 15.22 -4.83
N LYS A 314 -7.10 14.85 -3.57
CA LYS A 314 -8.27 14.97 -2.67
C LYS A 314 -8.57 16.40 -2.27
N HIS A 315 -7.54 17.26 -2.14
CA HIS A 315 -7.68 18.67 -1.79
C HIS A 315 -7.91 19.58 -3.00
N GLY A 316 -7.64 19.08 -4.21
CA GLY A 316 -7.68 19.90 -5.44
C GLY A 316 -6.45 20.78 -5.59
N ASP A 317 -5.34 20.43 -4.94
CA ASP A 317 -4.07 21.15 -5.00
C ASP A 317 -3.22 20.62 -6.16
N PHE A 318 -3.64 20.90 -7.39
CA PHE A 318 -2.96 20.52 -8.62
C PHE A 318 -3.32 21.48 -9.74
N ASP A 319 -2.43 21.63 -10.72
CA ASP A 319 -2.69 22.44 -11.89
C ASP A 319 -3.62 21.70 -12.88
N GLN A 320 -4.42 22.48 -13.65
CA GLN A 320 -5.37 21.92 -14.62
C GLN A 320 -4.69 21.09 -15.73
N GLU A 321 -3.40 21.35 -15.97
CA GLU A 321 -2.60 20.61 -16.95
C GLU A 321 -2.16 19.24 -16.43
N GLU A 322 -2.01 19.07 -15.11
CA GLU A 322 -1.61 17.82 -14.46
C GLU A 322 -2.76 16.80 -14.40
N ARG A 323 -3.99 17.26 -14.15
CA ARG A 323 -5.16 16.41 -14.18
C ARG A 323 -5.95 16.60 -15.48
N THR A 324 -5.80 15.66 -16.39
CA THR A 324 -6.50 15.63 -17.68
C THR A 324 -7.80 14.83 -17.67
N SER A 325 -8.04 14.03 -16.63
CA SER A 325 -9.26 13.24 -16.50
C SER A 325 -10.50 14.11 -16.31
N ALA A 326 -11.50 13.92 -17.15
CA ALA A 326 -12.82 14.57 -17.04
C ALA A 326 -13.73 13.89 -15.99
N LYS A 327 -13.35 12.73 -15.45
CA LYS A 327 -14.14 12.02 -14.43
C LYS A 327 -13.96 12.69 -13.07
N PRO A 328 -14.98 12.61 -12.19
CA PRO A 328 -14.86 13.14 -10.83
C PRO A 328 -13.75 12.42 -10.06
N VAL A 329 -13.18 13.12 -9.09
CA VAL A 329 -12.21 12.52 -8.13
C VAL A 329 -12.88 11.37 -7.38
N PRO A 330 -12.23 10.20 -7.26
CA PRO A 330 -12.78 9.08 -6.50
C PRO A 330 -13.14 9.49 -5.07
N LYS A 331 -14.29 9.06 -4.57
CA LYS A 331 -14.70 9.36 -3.20
C LYS A 331 -13.71 8.78 -2.18
N LYS A 332 -13.15 7.60 -2.50
CA LYS A 332 -12.17 6.91 -1.65
C LYS A 332 -11.00 6.42 -2.50
N ILE A 333 -9.82 6.49 -1.94
CA ILE A 333 -8.59 5.95 -2.53
C ILE A 333 -7.96 5.02 -1.50
N ILE A 334 -7.85 3.75 -1.85
CA ILE A 334 -7.23 2.74 -0.99
C ILE A 334 -5.78 2.56 -1.44
N ILE A 335 -4.84 2.78 -0.53
CA ILE A 335 -3.42 2.50 -0.74
C ILE A 335 -3.10 1.20 -0.02
N PHE A 336 -2.65 0.18 -0.75
CA PHE A 336 -2.17 -1.08 -0.18
C PHE A 336 -0.65 -1.17 -0.26
N VAL A 337 -0.04 -1.47 0.88
CA VAL A 337 1.39 -1.71 1.01
C VAL A 337 1.67 -2.99 1.79
N ASP A 338 2.48 -3.89 1.22
CA ASP A 338 3.04 -5.03 1.93
C ASP A 338 4.35 -4.61 2.65
N GLU A 339 4.63 -5.23 3.79
CA GLU A 339 5.80 -4.93 4.63
C GLU A 339 5.87 -3.47 5.14
N LEU A 340 4.75 -2.94 5.63
CA LEU A 340 4.64 -1.58 6.16
C LEU A 340 5.72 -1.25 7.22
N ASN A 341 6.20 -2.25 7.95
CA ASN A 341 7.29 -2.10 8.92
C ASN A 341 8.60 -1.55 8.33
N LYS A 342 8.80 -1.59 7.02
CA LYS A 342 9.95 -0.94 6.35
C LYS A 342 9.80 0.58 6.32
N TYR A 343 8.59 1.09 6.27
CA TYR A 343 8.26 2.51 6.10
C TYR A 343 7.86 3.18 7.41
N ALA A 344 7.33 2.41 8.33
CA ALA A 344 6.89 2.87 9.66
C ALA A 344 7.26 1.85 10.75
N PRO A 345 8.55 1.56 10.97
CA PRO A 345 8.97 0.67 12.04
C PRO A 345 8.61 1.22 13.42
N SER A 346 8.40 0.33 14.40
CA SER A 346 8.12 0.69 15.80
C SER A 346 9.18 1.61 16.43
N THR A 347 10.40 1.59 15.87
CA THR A 347 11.55 2.40 16.30
C THR A 347 11.83 3.59 15.38
N SER A 348 10.86 4.00 14.55
CA SER A 348 11.03 5.13 13.62
C SER A 348 11.47 6.39 14.33
N SER A 349 12.35 7.16 13.68
CA SER A 349 12.66 8.53 14.07
C SER A 349 11.39 9.39 14.04
N LYS A 350 11.19 10.20 15.07
CA LYS A 350 10.04 11.13 15.15
C LYS A 350 9.99 12.13 13.98
N ASN A 351 11.12 12.36 13.34
CA ASN A 351 11.30 13.36 12.28
C ASN A 351 11.27 12.74 10.87
N SER A 352 10.82 11.48 10.73
CA SER A 352 10.65 10.87 9.42
C SER A 352 9.48 11.51 8.66
N PRO A 353 9.70 12.13 7.47
CA PRO A 353 8.64 12.74 6.70
C PRO A 353 7.63 11.70 6.20
N LEU A 354 8.06 10.49 5.86
CA LEU A 354 7.17 9.41 5.44
C LEU A 354 6.31 8.91 6.60
N LEU A 355 6.88 8.77 7.80
CA LEU A 355 6.11 8.42 8.99
C LEU A 355 5.04 9.49 9.29
N ALA A 356 5.38 10.77 9.16
CA ALA A 356 4.42 11.86 9.36
C ALA A 356 3.23 11.74 8.39
N ASN A 357 3.49 11.47 7.11
CA ASN A 357 2.44 11.25 6.10
C ASN A 357 1.58 10.02 6.43
N LEU A 358 2.19 8.91 6.85
CA LEU A 358 1.46 7.70 7.24
C LEU A 358 0.60 7.88 8.49
N LEU A 359 1.08 8.66 9.46
CA LEU A 359 0.30 9.03 10.64
C LEU A 359 -0.88 9.92 10.26
N ASP A 360 -0.68 10.87 9.34
CA ASP A 360 -1.76 11.72 8.88
C ASP A 360 -2.86 10.90 8.17
N ILE A 361 -2.49 9.96 7.30
CA ILE A 361 -3.45 9.02 6.70
C ILE A 361 -4.25 8.29 7.80
N THR A 362 -3.57 7.67 8.75
CA THR A 362 -4.24 6.81 9.72
C THR A 362 -5.06 7.58 10.77
N GLU A 363 -4.76 8.86 10.98
CA GLU A 363 -5.46 9.70 11.96
C GLU A 363 -6.57 10.55 11.33
N ARG A 364 -6.39 11.01 10.09
CA ARG A 364 -7.28 11.97 9.41
C ARG A 364 -7.81 11.48 8.07
N GLY A 365 -7.06 10.62 7.38
CA GLY A 365 -7.35 10.21 6.01
C GLY A 365 -8.77 9.68 5.79
N ARG A 366 -9.39 9.04 6.81
CA ARG A 366 -10.77 8.54 6.69
C ARG A 366 -11.78 9.64 6.33
N SER A 367 -11.64 10.85 6.90
CA SER A 367 -12.53 11.98 6.60
C SER A 367 -12.35 12.51 5.17
N GLU A 368 -11.17 12.31 4.60
CA GLU A 368 -10.80 12.72 3.26
C GLU A 368 -10.98 11.60 2.23
N GLY A 369 -11.29 10.40 2.70
CA GLY A 369 -11.43 9.21 1.87
C GLY A 369 -10.09 8.62 1.43
N VAL A 370 -9.00 8.87 2.17
CA VAL A 370 -7.69 8.23 1.98
C VAL A 370 -7.54 7.09 2.97
N ILE A 371 -7.36 5.88 2.49
CA ILE A 371 -7.44 4.66 3.29
C ILE A 371 -6.18 3.82 3.11
N LEU A 372 -5.60 3.39 4.22
CA LEU A 372 -4.42 2.52 4.24
C LEU A 372 -4.82 1.07 4.53
N PHE A 373 -4.48 0.15 3.62
CA PHE A 373 -4.45 -1.28 3.87
C PHE A 373 -2.99 -1.71 3.97
N SER A 374 -2.63 -2.39 5.02
CA SER A 374 -1.24 -2.77 5.26
C SER A 374 -1.11 -4.25 5.62
N ALA A 375 0.02 -4.82 5.19
CA ALA A 375 0.39 -6.17 5.55
C ALA A 375 1.83 -6.19 6.11
N GLU A 376 2.08 -7.06 7.07
CA GLU A 376 3.41 -7.28 7.63
C GLU A 376 3.57 -8.68 8.23
N GLN A 377 4.81 -9.05 8.54
CA GLN A 377 5.10 -10.32 9.19
C GLN A 377 4.84 -10.27 10.69
N PHE A 378 5.22 -9.18 11.34
CA PHE A 378 5.16 -8.99 12.78
C PHE A 378 4.43 -7.69 13.12
N ARG A 379 3.29 -7.79 13.78
CA ARG A 379 2.53 -6.62 14.24
C ARG A 379 3.35 -5.75 15.19
N SER A 380 4.19 -6.37 16.03
CA SER A 380 5.05 -5.67 16.98
C SER A 380 6.13 -4.79 16.30
N ALA A 381 6.39 -5.02 15.00
CA ALA A 381 7.39 -4.26 14.26
C ALA A 381 6.87 -2.94 13.69
N ILE A 382 5.55 -2.65 13.77
CA ILE A 382 4.94 -1.43 13.24
C ILE A 382 4.77 -0.38 14.35
N HIS A 383 4.82 0.88 13.93
CA HIS A 383 4.57 2.05 14.80
C HIS A 383 3.18 1.98 15.46
N ASP A 384 3.13 2.19 16.80
CA ASP A 384 1.94 1.97 17.64
C ASP A 384 0.73 2.79 17.20
N ARG A 385 0.93 4.06 16.81
CA ARG A 385 -0.17 4.94 16.38
C ARG A 385 -0.81 4.49 15.07
N ILE A 386 -0.04 3.87 14.17
CA ILE A 386 -0.58 3.35 12.90
C ILE A 386 -1.46 2.13 13.18
N LYS A 387 -0.90 1.10 13.85
CA LYS A 387 -1.67 -0.13 14.15
C LYS A 387 -2.86 0.11 15.08
N GLY A 388 -2.77 1.13 15.96
CA GLY A 388 -3.85 1.53 16.86
C GLY A 388 -5.03 2.21 16.16
N ASN A 389 -4.79 2.85 15.02
CA ASN A 389 -5.82 3.53 14.22
C ASN A 389 -6.46 2.62 13.15
N CYS A 390 -5.97 1.37 12.98
CA CYS A 390 -6.62 0.43 12.07
C CYS A 390 -7.91 -0.12 12.70
N GLY A 391 -9.06 0.19 12.11
CA GLY A 391 -10.36 -0.29 12.58
C GLY A 391 -10.52 -1.80 12.44
N THR A 392 -9.98 -2.37 11.37
CA THR A 392 -10.02 -3.82 11.11
C THR A 392 -8.63 -4.43 11.24
N ASN A 393 -8.50 -5.44 12.09
CA ASN A 393 -7.25 -6.14 12.32
C ASN A 393 -7.40 -7.63 11.98
N ILE A 394 -6.44 -8.18 11.24
CA ILE A 394 -6.50 -9.54 10.72
C ILE A 394 -5.21 -10.25 11.07
N TYR A 395 -5.34 -11.48 11.50
CA TYR A 395 -4.24 -12.30 11.99
C TYR A 395 -4.16 -13.59 11.18
N GLY A 396 -3.07 -13.75 10.45
CA GLY A 396 -2.66 -15.00 9.83
C GLY A 396 -1.89 -15.89 10.80
N HIS A 397 -1.24 -16.93 10.27
CA HIS A 397 -0.35 -17.78 11.06
C HIS A 397 0.74 -16.94 11.71
N THR A 398 0.82 -16.99 13.04
CA THR A 398 1.74 -16.17 13.84
C THR A 398 2.50 -17.09 14.79
N ASN A 399 3.83 -16.92 14.91
CA ASN A 399 4.62 -17.74 15.81
C ASN A 399 4.35 -17.42 17.29
N ALA A 400 4.67 -18.37 18.17
CA ALA A 400 4.41 -18.25 19.61
C ALA A 400 5.17 -17.07 20.25
N ILE A 401 6.37 -16.73 19.75
CA ILE A 401 7.17 -15.60 20.25
C ILE A 401 6.45 -14.29 19.98
N GLU A 402 5.94 -14.10 18.77
CA GLU A 402 5.21 -12.89 18.40
C GLU A 402 3.88 -12.79 19.16
N VAL A 403 3.12 -13.89 19.27
CA VAL A 403 1.87 -13.94 20.04
C VAL A 403 2.07 -13.60 21.51
N SER A 404 3.25 -13.84 22.08
CA SER A 404 3.58 -13.49 23.47
C SER A 404 3.84 -11.99 23.69
N ARG A 405 3.97 -11.20 22.61
CA ARG A 405 4.23 -9.75 22.70
C ARG A 405 3.05 -8.99 23.29
N PRO A 406 3.30 -7.81 23.88
CA PRO A 406 2.23 -6.95 24.44
C PRO A 406 1.12 -6.62 23.43
N ASP A 407 1.46 -6.56 22.15
CA ASP A 407 0.55 -6.29 21.03
C ASP A 407 -0.59 -7.30 20.88
N TYR A 408 -0.49 -8.46 21.52
CA TYR A 408 -1.49 -9.53 21.46
C TYR A 408 -2.19 -9.79 22.82
N LYS A 409 -1.90 -9.00 23.86
CA LYS A 409 -2.48 -9.20 25.21
C LYS A 409 -4.01 -9.12 25.23
N PHE A 410 -4.62 -8.38 24.31
CA PHE A 410 -6.08 -8.29 24.20
C PHE A 410 -6.72 -9.51 23.52
N VAL A 411 -5.92 -10.37 22.90
CA VAL A 411 -6.40 -11.57 22.22
C VAL A 411 -6.65 -12.68 23.25
N PRO A 412 -7.87 -13.23 23.35
CA PRO A 412 -8.16 -14.35 24.25
C PRO A 412 -7.25 -15.55 23.94
N SER A 413 -6.83 -16.27 24.98
CA SER A 413 -5.85 -17.37 24.87
C SER A 413 -6.23 -18.47 23.86
N VAL A 414 -7.53 -18.72 23.69
CA VAL A 414 -8.04 -19.67 22.68
C VAL A 414 -7.64 -19.25 21.30
N TYR A 415 -7.85 -17.98 20.94
CA TYR A 415 -7.47 -17.43 19.62
C TYR A 415 -5.96 -17.29 19.46
N ALA A 416 -5.25 -16.89 20.54
CA ALA A 416 -3.80 -16.83 20.54
C ALA A 416 -3.16 -18.20 20.22
N ASN A 417 -3.67 -19.27 20.84
CA ASN A 417 -3.26 -20.64 20.53
C ASN A 417 -3.67 -21.07 19.11
N MET A 418 -4.81 -20.62 18.62
CA MET A 418 -5.29 -20.93 17.28
C MET A 418 -4.42 -20.25 16.21
N MET A 419 -3.96 -18.99 16.43
CA MET A 419 -3.07 -18.26 15.52
C MET A 419 -1.77 -19.02 15.23
N THR A 420 -1.24 -19.78 16.20
CA THR A 420 -0.02 -20.57 16.00
C THR A 420 -0.22 -21.85 15.18
N ARG A 421 -1.46 -22.16 14.80
CA ARG A 421 -1.84 -23.41 14.12
C ARG A 421 -2.72 -23.18 12.88
N LEU A 422 -2.91 -21.91 12.46
CA LEU A 422 -3.69 -21.58 11.27
C LEU A 422 -3.09 -22.24 10.04
N LYS A 423 -3.95 -22.81 9.19
CA LYS A 423 -3.57 -23.37 7.90
C LYS A 423 -3.57 -22.28 6.82
N LYS A 424 -3.03 -22.61 5.65
CA LYS A 424 -3.14 -21.73 4.46
C LYS A 424 -4.60 -21.42 4.17
N GLY A 425 -4.93 -20.14 4.03
CA GLY A 425 -6.29 -19.65 3.77
C GLY A 425 -7.13 -19.42 5.04
N ASP A 426 -6.67 -19.84 6.22
CA ASP A 426 -7.33 -19.53 7.50
C ASP A 426 -6.82 -18.18 8.05
N LEU A 427 -7.75 -17.38 8.56
CA LEU A 427 -7.48 -16.11 9.23
C LEU A 427 -8.32 -15.96 10.49
N ILE A 428 -7.81 -15.19 11.45
CA ILE A 428 -8.61 -14.66 12.56
C ILE A 428 -8.83 -13.18 12.33
N VAL A 429 -10.08 -12.74 12.39
CA VAL A 429 -10.46 -11.36 12.11
C VAL A 429 -11.03 -10.68 13.35
N HIS A 430 -10.64 -9.43 13.54
CA HIS A 430 -11.18 -8.52 14.52
C HIS A 430 -11.75 -7.31 13.78
N HIS A 431 -13.06 -7.13 13.86
CA HIS A 431 -13.78 -6.04 13.22
C HIS A 431 -14.76 -5.43 14.21
N PRO A 432 -14.95 -4.09 14.25
CA PRO A 432 -15.69 -3.42 15.33
C PRO A 432 -17.12 -3.92 15.55
N VAL A 433 -17.79 -4.37 14.49
CA VAL A 433 -19.17 -4.86 14.62
C VAL A 433 -19.26 -6.30 15.14
N PHE A 434 -18.14 -7.04 15.18
CA PHE A 434 -18.14 -8.42 15.66
C PHE A 434 -18.02 -8.46 17.19
N LYS A 435 -18.89 -9.20 17.84
CA LYS A 435 -18.87 -9.38 19.30
C LYS A 435 -17.64 -10.14 19.82
N THR A 436 -16.96 -10.86 18.92
CA THR A 436 -15.77 -11.67 19.23
C THR A 436 -14.88 -11.76 18.00
N LEU A 437 -13.68 -12.27 18.18
CA LEU A 437 -12.82 -12.64 17.05
C LEU A 437 -13.45 -13.80 16.28
N LEU A 438 -13.34 -13.77 14.95
CA LEU A 438 -13.88 -14.82 14.09
C LEU A 438 -12.77 -15.51 13.32
N LYS A 439 -12.85 -16.84 13.22
CA LYS A 439 -12.03 -17.60 12.28
C LYS A 439 -12.76 -17.68 10.95
N ILE A 440 -12.12 -17.22 9.87
CA ILE A 440 -12.64 -17.28 8.51
C ILE A 440 -11.67 -17.97 7.56
N GLN A 441 -12.19 -18.40 6.43
CA GLN A 441 -11.44 -18.77 5.22
C GLN A 441 -11.82 -17.84 4.09
N PHE A 442 -10.88 -17.52 3.22
CA PHE A 442 -11.15 -16.72 2.04
C PHE A 442 -10.88 -17.53 0.77
N PRO A 443 -11.53 -17.19 -0.37
CA PRO A 443 -11.40 -17.95 -1.59
C PRO A 443 -9.98 -17.82 -2.19
N PHE A 444 -9.62 -18.82 -2.97
CA PHE A 444 -8.34 -18.82 -3.69
C PHE A 444 -8.30 -17.65 -4.70
N PRO A 445 -7.15 -16.99 -4.92
CA PRO A 445 -7.05 -15.81 -5.79
C PRO A 445 -7.61 -16.06 -7.19
N SER A 446 -8.48 -15.16 -7.66
CA SER A 446 -9.10 -15.23 -8.99
C SER A 446 -8.18 -14.75 -10.11
N TYR A 447 -7.06 -14.15 -9.78
CA TYR A 447 -6.06 -13.61 -10.69
C TYR A 447 -4.78 -14.45 -10.71
N ASN A 448 -4.01 -14.35 -11.78
CA ASN A 448 -2.70 -14.99 -11.91
C ASN A 448 -1.70 -14.37 -10.93
N GLN A 449 -1.09 -15.20 -10.08
CA GLN A 449 -0.13 -14.76 -9.06
C GLN A 449 1.34 -14.76 -9.54
N GLY A 450 1.61 -14.90 -10.83
CA GLY A 450 2.98 -15.02 -11.32
C GLY A 450 3.70 -16.29 -10.80
N GLY A 451 5.03 -16.26 -10.83
CA GLY A 451 5.87 -17.20 -10.03
C GLY A 451 5.75 -18.69 -10.34
N SER A 452 5.18 -19.07 -11.46
CA SER A 452 4.98 -20.47 -11.83
C SER A 452 6.01 -20.91 -12.87
N LYS A 453 7.23 -21.15 -12.41
CA LYS A 453 8.14 -22.10 -13.10
C LYS A 453 8.79 -23.01 -12.08
#